data_1866ee2815a10458bcf25ef2222cc32e
#
_entry.id   1866ee2815a10458bcf25ef2222cc32e
#
_cell.length_a   1.000
_cell.length_b   1.000
_cell.length_c   1.000
_cell.angle_alpha   90.00
_cell.angle_beta   90.00
_cell.angle_gamma   90.00
#
_symmetry.space_group_name_H-M   'P 1'
#
loop_
_entity.id
_entity.type
_entity.pdbx_description
1 polymer ?
#
loop_
_entity_poly.entity_id
_entity_poly.type
_entity_poly.pdbx_seq_one_letter_code
_entity_poly.pdbx_strand_id
1 'polypeptide(L)'
;MASFNFPLELLAIITSLSDTETLKALRLTNHTLSALATKNLFSTLSLYTDDKSCEAFGSIIAHPQLKEHVRKIRFNTVEVDSEPDIEHEAVELPFKWKELLFMLPKIPNLESVVLRFDQNCVLDSHYLEAPQPIDYRETIIKWLGTALVSLKQPLKELGIQNQQNVTPLSKDFQQVLSKLSSLRLNVMHELVPASPEDEIEKAEAQEFYARILPSVWLKPTMGSLRKLSLYSGFYWGFYPKFSLEGIHCPNLQSLTLGNFSFFEDQQLDWILSHSSTLQELYLDDCPILFHARILDYEFQLDKCPLPKSRMKFQINEKWSDDWHYDYPRRWNDYFASFETGLPHLRHFAIGHNQAWNSDHGWGLPFEKELDLVPVLMHERYMEFDGGIGPSQFTSSRREDDKEAWPHCDDEDREALKALYRKIKQQVDCGNFEIGNYEVADLLEVSY
;
A
#
# COMPACT_ATOMS: atom_id res chain seq x y z
N MET A 1 -33.43 -40.73 -13.51
CA MET A 1 -32.71 -39.42 -13.55
C MET A 1 -31.25 -39.72 -13.29
N ALA A 2 -30.37 -39.42 -14.28
CA ALA A 2 -28.94 -39.60 -14.09
C ALA A 2 -28.51 -38.53 -13.07
N SER A 3 -27.96 -38.93 -11.90
CA SER A 3 -27.36 -38.02 -10.96
C SER A 3 -26.07 -37.48 -11.58
N PHE A 4 -26.06 -36.23 -12.00
CA PHE A 4 -24.85 -35.54 -12.40
C PHE A 4 -24.00 -35.36 -11.11
N ASN A 5 -23.03 -36.22 -10.90
CA ASN A 5 -22.03 -36.05 -9.84
C ASN A 5 -20.88 -35.22 -10.38
N PHE A 6 -20.84 -33.93 -10.03
CA PHE A 6 -19.65 -33.12 -10.26
C PHE A 6 -18.48 -33.70 -9.42
N PRO A 7 -17.26 -33.77 -9.99
CA PRO A 7 -16.07 -34.05 -9.22
C PRO A 7 -15.91 -33.11 -8.03
N LEU A 8 -15.41 -33.62 -6.90
CA LEU A 8 -15.28 -32.83 -5.66
C LEU A 8 -14.38 -31.62 -5.85
N GLU A 9 -13.37 -31.73 -6.71
CA GLU A 9 -12.43 -30.68 -7.07
C GLU A 9 -13.14 -29.50 -7.76
N LEU A 10 -14.07 -29.78 -8.68
CA LEU A 10 -14.85 -28.73 -9.34
C LEU A 10 -15.82 -28.04 -8.36
N LEU A 11 -16.45 -28.80 -7.46
CA LEU A 11 -17.28 -28.24 -6.42
C LEU A 11 -16.46 -27.36 -5.46
N ALA A 12 -15.23 -27.74 -5.15
CA ALA A 12 -14.32 -26.95 -4.33
C ALA A 12 -13.95 -25.63 -5.04
N ILE A 13 -13.67 -25.66 -6.34
CA ILE A 13 -13.40 -24.46 -7.12
C ILE A 13 -14.64 -23.54 -7.16
N ILE A 14 -15.81 -24.09 -7.50
CA ILE A 14 -17.06 -23.32 -7.54
C ILE A 14 -17.30 -22.62 -6.18
N THR A 15 -17.20 -23.37 -5.09
CA THR A 15 -17.42 -22.78 -3.75
C THR A 15 -16.35 -21.76 -3.37
N SER A 16 -15.12 -21.89 -3.86
CA SER A 16 -14.06 -20.89 -3.57
C SER A 16 -14.24 -19.58 -4.33
N LEU A 17 -14.98 -19.60 -5.45
CA LEU A 17 -15.29 -18.42 -6.27
C LEU A 17 -16.67 -17.83 -5.97
N SER A 18 -17.43 -18.45 -5.05
CA SER A 18 -18.77 -18.00 -4.70
C SER A 18 -18.74 -16.85 -3.68
N ASP A 19 -19.66 -15.91 -3.82
CA ASP A 19 -19.88 -14.85 -2.83
C ASP A 19 -20.49 -15.39 -1.51
N THR A 20 -20.54 -14.52 -0.51
CA THR A 20 -21.02 -14.87 0.84
C THR A 20 -22.47 -15.38 0.85
N GLU A 21 -23.37 -14.77 0.08
CA GLU A 21 -24.78 -15.16 0.04
C GLU A 21 -24.97 -16.52 -0.66
N THR A 22 -24.24 -16.74 -1.74
CA THR A 22 -24.20 -18.03 -2.42
C THR A 22 -23.64 -19.12 -1.51
N LEU A 23 -22.57 -18.84 -0.75
CA LEU A 23 -22.01 -19.79 0.23
C LEU A 23 -23.02 -20.13 1.34
N LYS A 24 -23.77 -19.16 1.84
CA LYS A 24 -24.84 -19.40 2.81
C LYS A 24 -25.93 -20.32 2.23
N ALA A 25 -26.34 -20.08 0.98
CA ALA A 25 -27.32 -20.93 0.30
C ALA A 25 -26.80 -22.36 0.05
N LEU A 26 -25.55 -22.50 -0.41
CA LEU A 26 -24.92 -23.81 -0.67
C LEU A 26 -24.82 -24.69 0.58
N ARG A 27 -24.64 -24.08 1.76
CA ARG A 27 -24.65 -24.80 3.04
C ARG A 27 -25.95 -25.53 3.32
N LEU A 28 -27.06 -25.12 2.74
CA LEU A 28 -28.40 -25.69 2.96
C LEU A 28 -28.78 -26.77 1.96
N THR A 29 -27.94 -27.04 0.94
CA THR A 29 -28.30 -27.93 -0.18
C THR A 29 -28.04 -29.40 0.10
N ASN A 30 -26.81 -29.80 0.39
CA ASN A 30 -26.42 -31.15 0.71
C ASN A 30 -25.14 -31.18 1.55
N HIS A 31 -24.81 -32.33 2.11
CA HIS A 31 -23.68 -32.46 3.05
C HIS A 31 -22.33 -32.08 2.43
N THR A 32 -22.05 -32.43 1.19
CA THR A 32 -20.78 -32.12 0.51
C THR A 32 -20.63 -30.62 0.28
N LEU A 33 -21.63 -29.96 -0.30
CA LEU A 33 -21.63 -28.54 -0.52
C LEU A 33 -21.65 -27.77 0.81
N SER A 34 -22.36 -28.26 1.83
CA SER A 34 -22.36 -27.70 3.16
C SER A 34 -20.94 -27.67 3.77
N ALA A 35 -20.18 -28.76 3.65
CA ALA A 35 -18.82 -28.82 4.17
C ALA A 35 -17.86 -27.86 3.43
N LEU A 36 -17.91 -27.84 2.09
CA LEU A 36 -17.08 -26.94 1.27
C LEU A 36 -17.43 -25.46 1.49
N ALA A 37 -18.72 -25.13 1.45
CA ALA A 37 -19.19 -23.77 1.65
C ALA A 37 -18.88 -23.27 3.09
N THR A 38 -19.01 -24.13 4.12
CA THR A 38 -18.63 -23.78 5.49
C THR A 38 -17.15 -23.44 5.58
N LYS A 39 -16.29 -24.24 4.99
CA LYS A 39 -14.84 -23.98 4.96
C LYS A 39 -14.52 -22.61 4.36
N ASN A 40 -15.14 -22.26 3.21
CA ASN A 40 -14.89 -21.00 2.52
C ASN A 40 -15.51 -19.82 3.27
N LEU A 41 -16.76 -19.95 3.74
CA LEU A 41 -17.48 -18.90 4.47
C LEU A 41 -16.76 -18.44 5.75
N PHE A 42 -16.11 -19.38 6.47
CA PHE A 42 -15.38 -19.09 7.70
C PHE A 42 -13.87 -19.00 7.52
N SER A 43 -13.35 -19.01 6.30
CA SER A 43 -11.92 -18.87 6.03
C SER A 43 -11.39 -17.48 6.38
N THR A 44 -12.21 -16.46 6.18
CA THR A 44 -11.90 -15.05 6.50
C THR A 44 -12.94 -14.52 7.47
N LEU A 45 -12.49 -13.95 8.58
CA LEU A 45 -13.34 -13.26 9.55
C LEU A 45 -12.99 -11.78 9.61
N SER A 46 -13.99 -10.94 9.78
CA SER A 46 -13.82 -9.51 10.08
C SER A 46 -14.32 -9.22 11.49
N LEU A 47 -13.58 -8.43 12.25
CA LEU A 47 -13.99 -7.88 13.53
C LEU A 47 -14.05 -6.37 13.41
N TYR A 48 -15.18 -5.79 13.72
CA TYR A 48 -15.44 -4.36 13.83
C TYR A 48 -15.65 -3.99 15.31
N THR A 49 -15.77 -2.72 15.60
CA THR A 49 -15.89 -2.23 16.99
C THR A 49 -17.27 -2.40 17.58
N ASP A 50 -18.31 -2.60 16.77
CA ASP A 50 -19.68 -2.78 17.23
C ASP A 50 -19.91 -4.10 17.99
N ASP A 51 -20.88 -4.09 18.90
CA ASP A 51 -21.21 -5.23 19.77
C ASP A 51 -21.62 -6.48 18.99
N LYS A 52 -22.39 -6.32 17.91
CA LYS A 52 -22.87 -7.43 17.08
C LYS A 52 -21.72 -8.15 16.40
N SER A 53 -20.75 -7.40 15.87
CA SER A 53 -19.54 -7.94 15.29
C SER A 53 -18.71 -8.68 16.33
N CYS A 54 -18.53 -8.09 17.51
CA CYS A 54 -17.80 -8.71 18.62
C CYS A 54 -18.46 -10.02 19.08
N GLU A 55 -19.79 -10.07 19.16
CA GLU A 55 -20.53 -11.29 19.53
C GLU A 55 -20.42 -12.39 18.49
N ALA A 56 -20.59 -12.04 17.21
CA ALA A 56 -20.46 -12.99 16.11
C ALA A 56 -19.06 -13.58 16.04
N PHE A 57 -18.04 -12.74 16.10
CA PHE A 57 -16.64 -13.15 16.08
C PHE A 57 -16.30 -14.06 17.28
N GLY A 58 -16.68 -13.65 18.48
CA GLY A 58 -16.47 -14.45 19.70
C GLY A 58 -17.14 -15.81 19.63
N SER A 59 -18.36 -15.89 19.10
CA SER A 59 -19.11 -17.12 18.92
C SER A 59 -18.43 -18.09 17.96
N ILE A 60 -17.85 -17.58 16.85
CA ILE A 60 -17.11 -18.38 15.87
C ILE A 60 -15.81 -18.96 16.50
N ILE A 61 -15.06 -18.12 17.22
CA ILE A 61 -13.81 -18.58 17.87
C ILE A 61 -14.08 -19.59 19.00
N ALA A 62 -15.19 -19.45 19.71
CA ALA A 62 -15.60 -20.38 20.73
C ALA A 62 -16.07 -21.73 20.14
N HIS A 63 -16.53 -21.76 18.88
CA HIS A 63 -17.03 -22.95 18.24
C HIS A 63 -15.90 -23.89 17.79
N PRO A 64 -15.80 -25.14 18.31
CA PRO A 64 -14.66 -26.02 18.08
C PRO A 64 -14.35 -26.30 16.60
N GLN A 65 -15.41 -26.45 15.76
CA GLN A 65 -15.23 -26.79 14.34
C GLN A 65 -15.02 -25.55 13.47
N LEU A 66 -15.71 -24.43 13.73
CA LEU A 66 -15.65 -23.25 12.88
C LEU A 66 -14.28 -22.58 12.93
N LYS A 67 -13.68 -22.47 14.12
CA LYS A 67 -12.34 -21.88 14.28
C LYS A 67 -11.24 -22.61 13.49
N GLU A 68 -11.42 -23.92 13.20
CA GLU A 68 -10.47 -24.70 12.42
C GLU A 68 -10.41 -24.26 10.93
N HIS A 69 -11.45 -23.59 10.46
CA HIS A 69 -11.51 -23.11 9.08
C HIS A 69 -10.88 -21.73 8.92
N VAL A 70 -10.74 -20.96 10.00
CA VAL A 70 -10.23 -19.58 9.96
C VAL A 70 -8.76 -19.57 9.54
N ARG A 71 -8.47 -18.82 8.48
CA ARG A 71 -7.13 -18.60 7.93
C ARG A 71 -6.73 -17.14 7.96
N LYS A 72 -7.70 -16.25 7.79
CA LYS A 72 -7.47 -14.81 7.71
C LYS A 72 -8.41 -14.06 8.66
N ILE A 73 -7.88 -13.06 9.33
CA ILE A 73 -8.66 -12.15 10.15
C ILE A 73 -8.38 -10.71 9.73
N ARG A 74 -9.45 -9.93 9.62
CA ARG A 74 -9.42 -8.48 9.44
C ARG A 74 -9.90 -7.82 10.72
N PHE A 75 -9.03 -7.10 11.38
CA PHE A 75 -9.33 -6.26 12.52
C PHE A 75 -9.57 -4.84 12.04
N ASN A 76 -10.79 -4.32 12.23
CA ASN A 76 -11.13 -2.94 11.92
C ASN A 76 -11.29 -2.19 13.25
N THR A 77 -10.65 -1.04 13.35
CA THR A 77 -10.75 -0.16 14.52
C THR A 77 -11.86 0.88 14.37
N VAL A 78 -12.65 0.75 13.29
CA VAL A 78 -13.81 1.57 12.96
C VAL A 78 -15.06 0.70 12.89
N GLU A 79 -16.24 1.31 13.00
CA GLU A 79 -17.52 0.63 12.83
C GLU A 79 -17.82 0.31 11.37
N VAL A 80 -18.78 -0.60 11.14
CA VAL A 80 -19.36 -0.86 9.82
C VAL A 80 -20.20 0.36 9.44
N ASP A 81 -20.01 0.87 8.24
CA ASP A 81 -20.82 1.96 7.69
C ASP A 81 -20.78 3.27 8.51
N SER A 82 -19.71 3.52 9.27
CA SER A 82 -19.50 4.84 9.82
C SER A 82 -19.26 5.79 8.64
N GLU A 83 -20.29 6.56 8.27
CA GLU A 83 -20.06 7.74 7.45
C GLU A 83 -19.04 8.61 8.17
N PRO A 84 -18.22 9.37 7.45
CA PRO A 84 -17.31 10.33 8.07
C PRO A 84 -18.17 11.43 8.73
N ASP A 85 -18.68 11.12 9.92
CA ASP A 85 -19.44 12.08 10.69
C ASP A 85 -18.48 13.13 11.25
N ILE A 86 -18.84 14.36 11.06
CA ILE A 86 -18.01 15.56 11.26
C ILE A 86 -17.69 15.82 12.75
N GLU A 87 -18.28 15.06 13.67
CA GLU A 87 -18.12 15.19 15.12
C GLU A 87 -17.61 13.88 15.73
N HIS A 88 -16.37 13.48 15.41
CA HIS A 88 -15.82 12.28 16.07
C HIS A 88 -15.16 12.64 17.40
N GLU A 89 -15.80 12.23 18.48
CA GLU A 89 -15.12 12.05 19.77
C GLU A 89 -14.01 10.99 19.60
N ALA A 90 -12.90 11.15 20.33
CA ALA A 90 -11.82 10.17 20.35
C ALA A 90 -12.37 8.75 20.58
N VAL A 91 -12.22 7.88 19.59
CA VAL A 91 -12.81 6.53 19.62
C VAL A 91 -12.02 5.64 20.57
N GLU A 92 -12.56 5.38 21.75
CA GLU A 92 -12.01 4.32 22.61
C GLU A 92 -12.42 2.94 22.05
N LEU A 93 -11.44 2.05 21.88
CA LEU A 93 -11.74 0.67 21.51
C LEU A 93 -12.52 -0.04 22.61
N PRO A 94 -13.64 -0.71 22.26
CA PRO A 94 -14.40 -1.50 23.24
C PRO A 94 -13.50 -2.56 23.90
N PHE A 95 -13.61 -2.72 25.20
CA PHE A 95 -12.88 -3.72 25.97
C PHE A 95 -13.00 -5.13 25.37
N LYS A 96 -14.19 -5.48 24.91
CA LYS A 96 -14.49 -6.75 24.25
C LYS A 96 -13.68 -6.97 22.95
N TRP A 97 -13.51 -5.93 22.15
CA TRP A 97 -12.69 -5.99 20.94
C TRP A 97 -11.24 -6.35 21.29
N LYS A 98 -10.68 -5.71 22.30
CA LYS A 98 -9.32 -6.00 22.80
C LYS A 98 -9.20 -7.43 23.32
N GLU A 99 -10.18 -7.92 24.09
CA GLU A 99 -10.19 -9.32 24.56
C GLU A 99 -10.15 -10.31 23.39
N LEU A 100 -10.95 -10.04 22.33
CA LEU A 100 -11.00 -10.88 21.13
C LEU A 100 -9.67 -10.87 20.37
N LEU A 101 -8.94 -9.76 20.33
CA LEU A 101 -7.59 -9.72 19.78
C LEU A 101 -6.64 -10.70 20.51
N PHE A 102 -6.68 -10.74 21.84
CA PHE A 102 -5.87 -11.69 22.63
C PHE A 102 -6.36 -13.13 22.56
N MET A 103 -7.48 -13.40 21.91
CA MET A 103 -7.94 -14.78 21.65
C MET A 103 -7.32 -15.40 20.37
N LEU A 104 -6.55 -14.66 19.57
CA LEU A 104 -5.88 -15.15 18.35
C LEU A 104 -5.14 -16.50 18.53
N PRO A 105 -4.40 -16.76 19.64
CA PRO A 105 -3.74 -18.04 19.84
C PRO A 105 -4.67 -19.26 19.93
N LYS A 106 -5.99 -19.04 20.07
CA LYS A 106 -6.99 -20.13 20.05
C LYS A 106 -7.37 -20.59 18.64
N ILE A 107 -6.93 -19.87 17.61
CA ILE A 107 -7.20 -20.16 16.20
C ILE A 107 -6.01 -20.93 15.63
N PRO A 108 -6.15 -22.25 15.41
CA PRO A 108 -5.00 -23.11 15.16
C PRO A 108 -4.35 -22.94 13.78
N ASN A 109 -5.14 -22.45 12.81
CA ASN A 109 -4.76 -22.40 11.41
C ASN A 109 -4.69 -20.97 10.85
N LEU A 110 -4.50 -19.97 11.71
CA LEU A 110 -4.39 -18.58 11.31
C LEU A 110 -3.09 -18.34 10.53
N GLU A 111 -3.22 -17.78 9.33
CA GLU A 111 -2.10 -17.54 8.42
C GLU A 111 -1.92 -16.04 8.11
N SER A 112 -3.00 -15.27 8.12
CA SER A 112 -3.02 -13.88 7.70
C SER A 112 -3.79 -13.02 8.70
N VAL A 113 -3.23 -11.87 9.02
CA VAL A 113 -3.91 -10.82 9.82
C VAL A 113 -3.77 -9.50 9.09
N VAL A 114 -4.89 -8.79 8.96
CA VAL A 114 -4.94 -7.41 8.49
C VAL A 114 -5.52 -6.54 9.60
N LEU A 115 -4.80 -5.51 9.97
CA LEU A 115 -5.27 -4.47 10.89
C LEU A 115 -5.55 -3.20 10.08
N ARG A 116 -6.75 -2.65 10.21
CA ARG A 116 -7.17 -1.43 9.53
C ARG A 116 -7.51 -0.36 10.56
N PHE A 117 -6.87 0.79 10.44
CA PHE A 117 -7.20 2.00 11.16
C PHE A 117 -8.13 2.90 10.35
N ASP A 118 -8.60 3.97 11.00
CA ASP A 118 -9.28 5.06 10.32
C ASP A 118 -8.32 5.72 9.31
N GLN A 119 -8.86 6.11 8.16
CA GLN A 119 -8.08 6.87 7.18
C GLN A 119 -7.89 8.33 7.62
N ASN A 120 -8.82 8.86 8.41
CA ASN A 120 -8.74 10.23 8.91
C ASN A 120 -7.73 10.27 10.05
N CYS A 121 -6.56 10.80 9.75
CA CYS A 121 -5.50 11.12 10.71
C CYS A 121 -5.20 12.63 10.73
N VAL A 122 -6.10 13.43 10.20
CA VAL A 122 -5.94 14.87 10.08
C VAL A 122 -6.30 15.55 11.39
N LEU A 123 -5.40 16.41 11.86
CA LEU A 123 -5.72 17.48 12.79
C LEU A 123 -6.21 18.68 11.96
N ASP A 124 -7.47 18.71 11.57
CA ASP A 124 -8.02 19.93 11.03
C ASP A 124 -8.08 20.98 12.14
N SER A 125 -7.67 22.21 11.85
CA SER A 125 -7.77 23.34 12.77
C SER A 125 -9.24 23.64 13.17
N HIS A 126 -10.20 23.06 12.49
CA HIS A 126 -11.62 23.13 12.80
C HIS A 126 -12.13 21.88 13.56
N TYR A 127 -11.37 20.78 13.58
CA TYR A 127 -11.69 19.55 14.31
C TYR A 127 -10.61 19.31 15.35
N LEU A 128 -10.98 19.38 16.60
CA LEU A 128 -10.05 19.48 17.74
C LEU A 128 -9.21 18.23 18.01
N GLU A 129 -9.53 17.06 17.42
CA GLU A 129 -8.75 15.82 17.65
C GLU A 129 -8.82 14.88 16.45
N ALA A 130 -7.70 14.27 16.08
CA ALA A 130 -7.70 13.17 15.11
C ALA A 130 -8.46 11.97 15.70
N PRO A 131 -9.36 11.32 14.96
CA PRO A 131 -10.17 10.23 15.50
C PRO A 131 -9.33 9.06 16.02
N GLN A 132 -8.14 8.85 15.46
CA GLN A 132 -7.21 7.81 15.91
C GLN A 132 -5.77 8.34 15.87
N PRO A 133 -5.31 9.03 16.93
CA PRO A 133 -3.96 9.60 17.00
C PRO A 133 -2.87 8.51 17.00
N ILE A 134 -1.62 8.91 16.79
CA ILE A 134 -0.49 8.01 16.64
C ILE A 134 -0.26 7.08 17.84
N ASP A 135 -0.43 7.58 19.05
CA ASP A 135 -0.27 6.81 20.30
C ASP A 135 -1.35 5.72 20.46
N TYR A 136 -2.57 6.00 19.99
CA TYR A 136 -3.64 5.01 19.89
C TYR A 136 -3.22 3.88 18.92
N ARG A 137 -2.71 4.22 17.73
CA ARG A 137 -2.26 3.25 16.72
C ARG A 137 -1.07 2.43 17.23
N GLU A 138 -0.10 3.07 17.88
CA GLU A 138 1.04 2.40 18.51
C GLU A 138 0.61 1.40 19.57
N THR A 139 -0.37 1.78 20.40
CA THR A 139 -0.91 0.91 21.44
C THR A 139 -1.53 -0.34 20.88
N ILE A 140 -2.33 -0.22 19.81
CA ILE A 140 -2.99 -1.35 19.16
C ILE A 140 -1.96 -2.26 18.46
N ILE A 141 -0.99 -1.69 17.76
CA ILE A 141 0.08 -2.45 17.10
C ILE A 141 0.89 -3.22 18.14
N LYS A 142 1.15 -2.65 19.31
CA LYS A 142 1.82 -3.33 20.42
C LYS A 142 0.98 -4.51 20.94
N TRP A 143 -0.33 -4.34 21.14
CA TRP A 143 -1.22 -5.44 21.55
C TRP A 143 -1.25 -6.54 20.49
N LEU A 144 -1.34 -6.16 19.22
CA LEU A 144 -1.30 -7.10 18.11
C LEU A 144 0.00 -7.92 18.14
N GLY A 145 1.16 -7.27 18.30
CA GLY A 145 2.44 -7.96 18.41
C GLY A 145 2.46 -9.00 19.53
N THR A 146 1.97 -8.64 20.71
CA THR A 146 1.88 -9.56 21.86
C THR A 146 0.95 -10.74 21.61
N ALA A 147 -0.16 -10.52 20.91
CA ALA A 147 -1.08 -11.60 20.53
C ALA A 147 -0.47 -12.53 19.47
N LEU A 148 0.17 -11.95 18.45
CA LEU A 148 0.73 -12.69 17.32
C LEU A 148 1.96 -13.54 17.70
N VAL A 149 2.82 -13.06 18.60
CA VAL A 149 3.99 -13.83 19.04
C VAL A 149 3.58 -15.11 19.77
N SER A 150 2.38 -15.13 20.35
CA SER A 150 1.80 -16.25 21.09
C SER A 150 1.10 -17.29 20.21
N LEU A 151 1.08 -17.10 18.88
CA LEU A 151 0.49 -18.06 17.95
C LEU A 151 1.26 -19.39 17.96
N LYS A 152 0.54 -20.49 17.83
CA LYS A 152 1.14 -21.86 17.74
C LYS A 152 2.02 -22.02 16.49
N GLN A 153 1.62 -21.39 15.40
CA GLN A 153 2.37 -21.34 14.14
C GLN A 153 2.68 -19.89 13.79
N PRO A 154 3.87 -19.59 13.26
CA PRO A 154 4.20 -18.24 12.85
C PRO A 154 3.20 -17.71 11.82
N LEU A 155 2.81 -16.43 11.98
CA LEU A 155 2.02 -15.74 11.00
C LEU A 155 2.79 -15.67 9.68
N LYS A 156 2.09 -15.88 8.55
CA LYS A 156 2.68 -15.80 7.21
C LYS A 156 2.54 -14.41 6.61
N GLU A 157 1.39 -13.77 6.82
CA GLU A 157 1.03 -12.49 6.23
C GLU A 157 0.54 -11.51 7.30
N LEU A 158 1.10 -10.31 7.27
CA LEU A 158 0.64 -9.16 8.04
C LEU A 158 0.36 -8.00 7.11
N GLY A 159 -0.85 -7.45 7.18
CA GLY A 159 -1.23 -6.20 6.55
C GLY A 159 -1.57 -5.15 7.61
N ILE A 160 -1.11 -3.91 7.45
CA ILE A 160 -1.56 -2.78 8.26
C ILE A 160 -1.97 -1.67 7.31
N GLN A 161 -3.24 -1.33 7.35
CA GLN A 161 -3.85 -0.31 6.51
C GLN A 161 -4.09 0.96 7.32
N ASN A 162 -3.79 2.10 6.71
CA ASN A 162 -3.95 3.43 7.30
C ASN A 162 -3.13 3.61 8.59
N GLN A 163 -1.96 2.99 8.68
CA GLN A 163 -1.04 3.33 9.76
C GLN A 163 -0.42 4.71 9.51
N GLN A 164 -0.11 5.43 10.55
CA GLN A 164 0.75 6.60 10.49
C GLN A 164 2.24 6.20 10.61
N ASN A 165 3.10 7.15 10.88
CA ASN A 165 4.54 6.95 11.15
C ASN A 165 4.82 6.16 12.45
N VAL A 166 4.05 5.11 12.73
CA VAL A 166 4.16 4.29 13.94
C VAL A 166 5.47 3.51 13.98
N THR A 167 6.12 3.52 15.15
CA THR A 167 7.38 2.82 15.38
C THR A 167 7.18 1.60 16.29
N PRO A 168 7.04 0.37 15.76
CA PRO A 168 6.79 -0.82 16.55
C PRO A 168 8.07 -1.36 17.21
N LEU A 169 8.50 -0.73 18.31
CA LEU A 169 9.75 -1.07 19.01
C LEU A 169 9.66 -2.32 19.90
N SER A 170 8.48 -2.96 20.05
CA SER A 170 8.38 -4.12 20.93
C SER A 170 9.13 -5.33 20.35
N LYS A 171 9.85 -6.05 21.22
CA LYS A 171 10.57 -7.30 20.83
C LYS A 171 9.62 -8.34 20.23
N ASP A 172 8.41 -8.44 20.77
CA ASP A 172 7.39 -9.37 20.27
C ASP A 172 7.04 -9.08 18.83
N PHE A 173 6.82 -7.80 18.48
CA PHE A 173 6.49 -7.41 17.12
C PHE A 173 7.67 -7.64 16.17
N GLN A 174 8.90 -7.35 16.60
CA GLN A 174 10.11 -7.65 15.81
C GLN A 174 10.27 -9.15 15.54
N GLN A 175 9.93 -9.99 16.51
CA GLN A 175 9.92 -11.45 16.33
C GLN A 175 8.84 -11.89 15.32
N VAL A 176 7.67 -11.28 15.31
CA VAL A 176 6.63 -11.54 14.31
C VAL A 176 7.14 -11.17 12.92
N LEU A 177 7.64 -9.93 12.74
CA LEU A 177 8.17 -9.45 11.47
C LEU A 177 9.23 -10.41 10.87
N SER A 178 10.12 -10.93 11.68
CA SER A 178 11.23 -11.80 11.21
C SER A 178 10.78 -13.12 10.60
N LYS A 179 9.52 -13.49 10.74
CA LYS A 179 8.95 -14.77 10.24
C LYS A 179 7.94 -14.60 9.13
N LEU A 180 7.60 -13.36 8.78
CA LEU A 180 6.61 -13.08 7.75
C LEU A 180 7.14 -13.44 6.36
N SER A 181 6.28 -14.02 5.56
CA SER A 181 6.50 -14.19 4.12
C SER A 181 5.81 -13.12 3.27
N SER A 182 4.86 -12.37 3.85
CA SER A 182 4.15 -11.27 3.21
C SER A 182 3.96 -10.13 4.19
N LEU A 183 4.36 -8.92 3.78
CA LEU A 183 4.15 -7.69 4.54
C LEU A 183 3.49 -6.66 3.61
N ARG A 184 2.39 -6.07 4.09
CA ARG A 184 1.66 -5.01 3.38
C ARG A 184 1.45 -3.84 4.31
N LEU A 185 1.96 -2.68 3.94
CA LEU A 185 1.84 -1.45 4.71
C LEU A 185 1.24 -0.34 3.85
N ASN A 186 0.21 0.31 4.38
CA ASN A 186 -0.28 1.57 3.88
C ASN A 186 -0.08 2.62 4.96
N VAL A 187 0.70 3.64 4.64
CA VAL A 187 1.07 4.73 5.55
C VAL A 187 0.25 5.96 5.18
N MET A 188 -0.66 6.34 6.05
CA MET A 188 -1.42 7.58 5.94
C MET A 188 -0.72 8.69 6.71
N HIS A 189 -1.02 9.91 6.35
CA HIS A 189 -0.47 11.10 6.96
C HIS A 189 -1.59 12.05 7.37
N GLU A 190 -1.26 12.93 8.29
CA GLU A 190 -2.14 14.02 8.74
C GLU A 190 -2.21 15.11 7.65
N LEU A 191 -2.63 14.76 6.44
CA LEU A 191 -2.76 15.71 5.34
C LEU A 191 -4.11 16.42 5.43
N VAL A 192 -4.05 17.73 5.56
CA VAL A 192 -5.16 18.58 5.15
C VAL A 192 -4.94 18.88 3.65
N PRO A 193 -5.85 18.52 2.75
CA PRO A 193 -5.71 18.79 1.32
C PRO A 193 -5.44 20.27 0.99
N ALA A 194 -5.79 21.18 1.91
CA ALA A 194 -5.60 22.62 1.76
C ALA A 194 -4.27 23.17 2.29
N SER A 195 -3.50 22.39 3.05
CA SER A 195 -2.23 22.82 3.66
C SER A 195 -1.22 21.70 3.77
N PRO A 196 -0.85 21.05 2.67
CA PRO A 196 0.17 19.98 2.70
C PRO A 196 1.59 20.49 3.03
N GLU A 197 1.83 21.81 3.07
CA GLU A 197 3.11 22.41 3.45
C GLU A 197 3.59 22.01 4.84
N ASP A 198 2.68 22.06 5.78
CA ASP A 198 3.04 21.89 7.19
C ASP A 198 3.46 20.46 7.52
N GLU A 199 3.07 19.49 6.70
CA GLU A 199 3.26 18.07 6.98
C GLU A 199 4.48 17.44 6.33
N ILE A 200 4.82 17.89 5.12
CA ILE A 200 6.09 17.55 4.49
C ILE A 200 7.25 18.05 5.35
N GLU A 201 7.03 19.13 6.10
CA GLU A 201 8.01 19.67 7.04
C GLU A 201 8.08 18.91 8.38
N LYS A 202 7.13 18.04 8.72
CA LYS A 202 7.17 17.28 9.98
C LYS A 202 8.40 16.37 10.04
N ALA A 203 9.25 16.62 11.01
CA ALA A 203 10.48 15.86 11.21
C ALA A 203 10.21 14.35 11.40
N GLU A 204 9.09 14.02 12.03
CA GLU A 204 8.67 12.67 12.33
C GLU A 204 8.35 11.86 11.06
N ALA A 205 7.71 12.47 10.06
CA ALA A 205 7.43 11.82 8.78
C ALA A 205 8.73 11.58 8.01
N GLN A 206 9.63 12.56 7.98
CA GLN A 206 10.96 12.42 7.37
C GLN A 206 11.75 11.29 8.03
N GLU A 207 11.78 11.26 9.36
CA GLU A 207 12.44 10.22 10.13
C GLU A 207 11.85 8.83 9.86
N PHE A 208 10.53 8.75 9.76
CA PHE A 208 9.85 7.49 9.51
C PHE A 208 10.33 6.85 8.20
N TYR A 209 10.26 7.57 7.08
CA TYR A 209 10.66 7.02 5.78
C TYR A 209 12.17 6.82 5.66
N ALA A 210 12.97 7.77 6.15
CA ALA A 210 14.41 7.69 6.03
C ALA A 210 15.04 6.61 6.91
N ARG A 211 14.45 6.32 8.08
CA ARG A 211 15.08 5.49 9.10
C ARG A 211 14.19 4.39 9.65
N ILE A 212 12.95 4.72 10.07
CA ILE A 212 12.10 3.76 10.78
C ILE A 212 11.57 2.68 9.84
N LEU A 213 11.03 3.06 8.71
CA LEU A 213 10.51 2.11 7.73
C LEU A 213 11.60 1.11 7.29
N PRO A 214 12.79 1.51 6.83
CA PRO A 214 13.81 0.54 6.46
C PRO A 214 14.35 -0.28 7.63
N SER A 215 14.67 0.32 8.78
CA SER A 215 15.38 -0.38 9.86
C SER A 215 14.48 -1.18 10.79
N VAL A 216 13.26 -0.71 11.05
CA VAL A 216 12.34 -1.31 12.05
C VAL A 216 11.30 -2.19 11.39
N TRP A 217 10.78 -1.80 10.22
CA TRP A 217 9.76 -2.57 9.52
C TRP A 217 10.35 -3.57 8.51
N LEU A 218 11.28 -3.15 7.67
CA LEU A 218 11.76 -3.96 6.55
C LEU A 218 12.93 -4.87 6.94
N LYS A 219 13.95 -4.34 7.62
CA LYS A 219 15.14 -5.10 7.95
C LYS A 219 14.88 -6.43 8.66
N PRO A 220 13.96 -6.54 9.63
CA PRO A 220 13.64 -7.81 10.27
C PRO A 220 13.06 -8.86 9.31
N THR A 221 12.38 -8.44 8.25
CA THR A 221 11.68 -9.34 7.32
C THR A 221 12.57 -9.89 6.20
N MET A 222 13.75 -9.30 5.96
CA MET A 222 14.60 -9.53 4.79
C MET A 222 14.83 -11.03 4.48
N GLY A 223 15.05 -11.85 5.51
CA GLY A 223 15.38 -13.27 5.32
C GLY A 223 14.22 -14.17 4.88
N SER A 224 12.97 -13.74 5.14
CA SER A 224 11.77 -14.57 4.95
C SER A 224 10.79 -14.02 3.92
N LEU A 225 10.90 -12.73 3.57
CA LEU A 225 9.90 -12.01 2.78
C LEU A 225 9.85 -12.50 1.33
N ARG A 226 8.63 -12.78 0.86
CA ARG A 226 8.31 -13.15 -0.53
C ARG A 226 7.41 -12.12 -1.20
N LYS A 227 6.57 -11.43 -0.42
CA LYS A 227 5.66 -10.40 -0.93
C LYS A 227 5.82 -9.16 -0.08
N LEU A 228 6.02 -8.03 -0.75
CA LEU A 228 6.12 -6.71 -0.14
C LEU A 228 5.18 -5.76 -0.88
N SER A 229 4.32 -5.08 -0.13
CA SER A 229 3.48 -4.00 -0.64
C SER A 229 3.64 -2.79 0.27
N LEU A 230 4.04 -1.67 -0.33
CA LEU A 230 4.26 -0.41 0.37
C LEU A 230 3.48 0.69 -0.34
N TYR A 231 2.58 1.31 0.40
CA TYR A 231 1.78 2.45 -0.05
C TYR A 231 1.92 3.63 0.92
N SER A 232 1.80 4.82 0.39
CA SER A 232 1.68 6.05 1.17
C SER A 232 0.49 6.87 0.70
N GLY A 233 -0.11 7.65 1.58
CA GLY A 233 -1.18 8.58 1.24
C GLY A 233 -0.72 9.78 0.39
N PHE A 234 0.60 9.99 0.24
CA PHE A 234 1.20 10.98 -0.63
C PHE A 234 2.44 10.43 -1.35
N TYR A 235 3.00 11.20 -2.30
CA TYR A 235 4.24 10.81 -2.98
C TYR A 235 5.40 10.76 -1.98
N TRP A 236 6.19 9.70 -2.08
CA TRP A 236 7.35 9.43 -1.23
C TRP A 236 8.49 8.79 -2.02
N GLY A 237 9.66 8.67 -1.42
CA GLY A 237 10.85 8.16 -2.09
C GLY A 237 11.88 9.26 -2.29
N PHE A 238 11.48 10.38 -2.88
CA PHE A 238 12.30 11.58 -2.96
C PHE A 238 12.09 12.44 -1.71
N TYR A 239 10.87 12.89 -1.46
CA TYR A 239 10.52 13.72 -0.31
C TYR A 239 9.12 13.34 0.20
N PRO A 240 9.00 12.70 1.36
CA PRO A 240 10.08 12.24 2.26
C PRO A 240 11.06 11.27 1.59
N LYS A 241 12.34 11.39 1.98
CA LYS A 241 13.40 10.51 1.49
C LYS A 241 13.18 9.08 1.98
N PHE A 242 13.29 8.12 1.06
CA PHE A 242 13.35 6.71 1.40
C PHE A 242 14.58 6.05 0.77
N SER A 243 15.37 5.38 1.59
CA SER A 243 16.55 4.65 1.13
C SER A 243 16.38 3.15 1.33
N LEU A 244 16.61 2.41 0.25
CA LEU A 244 16.65 0.95 0.26
C LEU A 244 18.08 0.40 0.48
N GLU A 245 19.02 1.28 0.83
CA GLU A 245 20.40 0.88 1.12
C GLU A 245 20.45 -0.11 2.29
N GLY A 246 21.12 -1.23 2.08
CA GLY A 246 21.20 -2.32 3.06
C GLY A 246 19.93 -3.13 3.24
N ILE A 247 18.89 -2.88 2.45
CA ILE A 247 17.66 -3.68 2.39
C ILE A 247 17.72 -4.56 1.14
N HIS A 248 17.79 -5.86 1.33
CA HIS A 248 17.71 -6.84 0.25
C HIS A 248 16.91 -8.07 0.72
N CYS A 249 15.92 -8.45 -0.06
CA CYS A 249 15.02 -9.57 0.25
C CYS A 249 15.28 -10.72 -0.74
N PRO A 250 16.20 -11.65 -0.45
CA PRO A 250 16.66 -12.65 -1.43
C PRO A 250 15.56 -13.59 -1.93
N ASN A 251 14.42 -13.64 -1.24
CA ASN A 251 13.29 -14.48 -1.60
C ASN A 251 12.11 -13.70 -2.20
N LEU A 252 12.26 -12.40 -2.50
CA LEU A 252 11.17 -11.54 -2.95
C LEU A 252 10.64 -11.98 -4.31
N GLN A 253 9.34 -12.29 -4.37
CA GLN A 253 8.63 -12.77 -5.55
C GLN A 253 7.62 -11.76 -6.08
N SER A 254 7.05 -10.95 -5.21
CA SER A 254 6.05 -9.95 -5.56
C SER A 254 6.38 -8.63 -4.86
N LEU A 255 6.45 -7.55 -5.62
CA LEU A 255 6.67 -6.19 -5.14
C LEU A 255 5.55 -5.28 -5.63
N THR A 256 4.95 -4.55 -4.70
CA THR A 256 3.99 -3.49 -4.99
C THR A 256 4.47 -2.20 -4.36
N LEU A 257 4.53 -1.13 -5.15
CA LEU A 257 4.81 0.23 -4.68
C LEU A 257 3.66 1.13 -5.09
N GLY A 258 3.18 1.96 -4.16
CA GLY A 258 2.13 2.95 -4.41
C GLY A 258 2.60 4.36 -4.04
N ASN A 259 2.35 5.34 -4.92
CA ASN A 259 2.79 6.75 -4.80
C ASN A 259 4.30 6.92 -4.63
N PHE A 260 5.10 6.00 -5.18
CA PHE A 260 6.55 6.00 -5.01
C PHE A 260 7.25 6.75 -6.15
N SER A 261 8.01 7.80 -5.80
CA SER A 261 8.75 8.64 -6.77
C SER A 261 10.12 8.06 -7.06
N PHE A 262 10.39 7.75 -8.32
CA PHE A 262 11.70 7.35 -8.79
C PHE A 262 12.52 8.58 -9.19
N PHE A 263 13.74 8.72 -8.67
CA PHE A 263 14.59 9.88 -8.94
C PHE A 263 16.09 9.55 -9.06
N GLU A 264 16.48 8.29 -8.87
CA GLU A 264 17.87 7.86 -8.97
C GLU A 264 18.00 6.39 -9.35
N ASP A 265 19.13 6.04 -9.96
CA ASP A 265 19.41 4.69 -10.44
C ASP A 265 19.40 3.63 -9.34
N GLN A 266 19.77 4.00 -8.10
CA GLN A 266 19.79 3.06 -6.98
C GLN A 266 18.41 2.41 -6.72
N GLN A 267 17.31 3.12 -6.99
CA GLN A 267 15.95 2.60 -6.82
C GLN A 267 15.65 1.54 -7.89
N LEU A 268 16.04 1.79 -9.14
CA LEU A 268 15.93 0.82 -10.22
C LEU A 268 16.83 -0.39 -9.96
N ASP A 269 18.09 -0.16 -9.60
CA ASP A 269 19.07 -1.20 -9.30
C ASP A 269 18.61 -2.11 -8.14
N TRP A 270 17.93 -1.53 -7.14
CA TRP A 270 17.35 -2.29 -6.06
C TRP A 270 16.28 -3.27 -6.56
N ILE A 271 15.37 -2.83 -7.43
CA ILE A 271 14.38 -3.72 -8.04
C ILE A 271 15.08 -4.84 -8.82
N LEU A 272 16.07 -4.47 -9.66
CA LEU A 272 16.83 -5.41 -10.48
C LEU A 272 17.68 -6.40 -9.64
N SER A 273 18.08 -6.03 -8.43
CA SER A 273 18.81 -6.92 -7.53
C SER A 273 18.03 -8.17 -7.14
N HIS A 274 16.71 -8.17 -7.34
CA HIS A 274 15.83 -9.33 -7.10
C HIS A 274 15.58 -10.16 -8.38
N SER A 275 16.43 -10.01 -9.40
CA SER A 275 16.28 -10.65 -10.72
C SER A 275 16.11 -12.18 -10.67
N SER A 276 16.69 -12.84 -9.67
CA SER A 276 16.61 -14.29 -9.51
C SER A 276 15.25 -14.79 -8.97
N THR A 277 14.43 -13.92 -8.38
CA THR A 277 13.22 -14.34 -7.65
C THR A 277 11.97 -13.54 -7.98
N LEU A 278 12.09 -12.30 -8.44
CA LEU A 278 10.95 -11.42 -8.69
C LEU A 278 10.12 -11.91 -9.87
N GLN A 279 8.84 -12.16 -9.62
CA GLN A 279 7.85 -12.68 -10.57
C GLN A 279 6.74 -11.69 -10.88
N GLU A 280 6.44 -10.82 -9.92
CA GLU A 280 5.34 -9.85 -10.02
C GLU A 280 5.85 -8.48 -9.57
N LEU A 281 5.55 -7.44 -10.38
CA LEU A 281 5.87 -6.06 -10.08
C LEU A 281 4.65 -5.17 -10.38
N TYR A 282 4.19 -4.44 -9.37
CA TYR A 282 3.06 -3.54 -9.44
C TYR A 282 3.51 -2.13 -9.06
N LEU A 283 3.25 -1.16 -9.93
CA LEU A 283 3.60 0.24 -9.75
C LEU A 283 2.32 1.08 -9.87
N ASP A 284 1.80 1.51 -8.72
CA ASP A 284 0.55 2.24 -8.58
C ASP A 284 0.85 3.71 -8.33
N ASP A 285 0.46 4.60 -9.25
CA ASP A 285 0.77 6.04 -9.18
C ASP A 285 2.24 6.35 -8.87
N CYS A 286 3.14 5.63 -9.52
CA CYS A 286 4.57 5.80 -9.31
C CYS A 286 5.16 6.68 -10.42
N PRO A 287 5.48 7.96 -10.15
CA PRO A 287 6.11 8.83 -11.13
C PRO A 287 7.64 8.69 -11.18
N ILE A 288 8.21 9.11 -12.30
CA ILE A 288 9.62 9.50 -12.34
C ILE A 288 9.70 11.00 -12.08
N LEU A 289 10.41 11.36 -11.03
CA LEU A 289 10.77 12.74 -10.73
C LEU A 289 11.94 13.12 -11.63
N PHE A 290 11.66 13.80 -12.75
CA PHE A 290 12.68 14.13 -13.74
C PHE A 290 13.46 15.39 -13.42
N HIS A 291 12.86 16.30 -12.63
CA HIS A 291 13.47 17.55 -12.19
C HIS A 291 13.12 17.83 -10.72
N ALA A 292 14.07 18.37 -9.97
CA ALA A 292 13.82 18.88 -8.62
C ALA A 292 14.51 20.23 -8.42
N ARG A 293 13.77 21.17 -7.84
CA ARG A 293 14.24 22.48 -7.39
C ARG A 293 14.10 22.56 -5.88
N ILE A 294 15.20 22.88 -5.18
CA ILE A 294 15.25 22.95 -3.72
C ILE A 294 15.86 24.28 -3.34
N LEU A 295 15.20 25.01 -2.47
CA LEU A 295 15.66 26.30 -1.99
C LEU A 295 16.88 26.15 -1.06
N ASP A 296 17.84 27.07 -1.11
CA ASP A 296 19.10 26.92 -0.35
C ASP A 296 18.87 26.83 1.15
N TYR A 297 17.85 27.46 1.70
CA TYR A 297 17.53 27.38 3.12
C TYR A 297 17.05 25.97 3.56
N GLU A 298 16.42 25.19 2.65
CA GLU A 298 15.96 23.83 2.96
C GLU A 298 17.13 22.86 3.17
N PHE A 299 18.28 23.11 2.55
CA PHE A 299 19.49 22.36 2.86
C PHE A 299 20.00 22.55 4.28
N GLN A 300 19.75 23.72 4.87
CA GLN A 300 20.15 24.02 6.25
C GLN A 300 19.36 23.19 7.28
N LEU A 301 18.21 22.64 6.87
CA LEU A 301 17.33 21.85 7.71
C LEU A 301 17.62 20.34 7.63
N ASP A 302 18.67 19.92 6.92
CA ASP A 302 19.04 18.50 6.68
C ASP A 302 17.91 17.67 6.05
N LYS A 303 16.95 18.34 5.40
CA LYS A 303 15.76 17.70 4.82
C LYS A 303 15.92 17.28 3.37
N CYS A 304 16.96 17.76 2.69
CA CYS A 304 17.15 17.45 1.29
C CYS A 304 17.55 15.98 1.06
N PRO A 305 16.86 15.24 0.18
CA PRO A 305 17.17 13.86 -0.11
C PRO A 305 18.50 13.66 -0.85
N LEU A 306 19.00 14.71 -1.50
CA LEU A 306 20.23 14.68 -2.29
C LEU A 306 21.35 15.54 -1.67
N PRO A 307 22.60 15.10 -1.75
CA PRO A 307 23.73 15.96 -1.37
C PRO A 307 23.94 17.08 -2.40
N LYS A 308 24.34 18.26 -1.94
CA LYS A 308 24.65 19.42 -2.81
C LYS A 308 25.59 19.06 -3.98
N SER A 309 26.49 18.11 -3.77
CA SER A 309 27.43 17.66 -4.82
C SER A 309 26.77 17.04 -6.06
N ARG A 310 25.52 16.62 -5.96
CA ARG A 310 24.73 16.06 -7.07
C ARG A 310 23.83 17.10 -7.74
N MET A 311 23.84 18.33 -7.27
CA MET A 311 22.93 19.38 -7.71
C MET A 311 23.69 20.56 -8.32
N LYS A 312 23.02 21.33 -9.15
CA LYS A 312 23.52 22.57 -9.75
C LYS A 312 22.96 23.75 -8.98
N PHE A 313 23.84 24.62 -8.49
CA PHE A 313 23.42 25.85 -7.80
C PHE A 313 23.08 26.94 -8.82
N GLN A 314 21.98 27.63 -8.60
CA GLN A 314 21.53 28.76 -9.40
C GLN A 314 21.24 29.94 -8.51
N ILE A 315 21.85 31.09 -8.86
CA ILE A 315 21.58 32.38 -8.20
C ILE A 315 20.31 32.95 -8.83
N ASN A 316 19.33 33.26 -7.99
CA ASN A 316 18.10 33.87 -8.41
C ASN A 316 17.98 35.30 -7.82
N GLU A 317 18.17 36.31 -8.66
CA GLU A 317 18.15 37.74 -8.21
C GLU A 317 16.79 38.21 -7.68
N LYS A 318 15.70 37.48 -7.97
CA LYS A 318 14.35 37.88 -7.58
C LYS A 318 13.79 37.08 -6.40
N TRP A 319 14.31 35.86 -6.18
CA TRP A 319 13.82 34.91 -5.19
C TRP A 319 15.00 34.37 -4.39
N SER A 320 14.78 33.36 -3.59
CA SER A 320 15.87 32.67 -2.91
C SER A 320 16.75 31.91 -3.89
N ASP A 321 18.06 31.86 -3.63
CA ASP A 321 18.97 30.97 -4.35
C ASP A 321 18.50 29.52 -4.24
N ASP A 322 18.69 28.75 -5.30
CA ASP A 322 18.15 27.41 -5.41
C ASP A 322 19.13 26.40 -6.01
N TRP A 323 18.83 25.14 -5.78
CA TRP A 323 19.57 23.99 -6.24
C TRP A 323 18.70 23.14 -7.15
N HIS A 324 19.23 22.76 -8.31
CA HIS A 324 18.55 21.99 -9.32
C HIS A 324 19.14 20.62 -9.48
N TYR A 325 18.30 19.62 -9.62
CA TYR A 325 18.67 18.25 -9.95
C TYR A 325 17.84 17.75 -11.11
N ASP A 326 18.52 17.14 -12.09
CA ASP A 326 17.89 16.54 -13.26
C ASP A 326 18.14 15.04 -13.25
N TYR A 327 17.08 14.25 -13.34
CA TYR A 327 17.17 12.80 -13.49
C TYR A 327 16.92 12.43 -14.96
N PRO A 328 17.91 11.88 -15.66
CA PRO A 328 17.82 11.71 -17.11
C PRO A 328 16.99 10.51 -17.55
N ARG A 329 16.79 9.51 -16.68
CA ARG A 329 16.05 8.31 -17.08
C ARG A 329 14.58 8.57 -17.28
N ARG A 330 13.97 7.76 -18.17
CA ARG A 330 12.56 7.82 -18.54
C ARG A 330 11.93 6.44 -18.33
N TRP A 331 10.61 6.33 -18.44
CA TRP A 331 9.91 5.05 -18.28
C TRP A 331 10.34 4.03 -19.34
N ASN A 332 10.67 4.44 -20.57
CA ASN A 332 11.23 3.53 -21.57
C ASN A 332 12.53 2.86 -21.12
N ASP A 333 13.40 3.57 -20.38
CA ASP A 333 14.63 3.00 -19.81
C ASP A 333 14.32 1.97 -18.72
N TYR A 334 13.31 2.25 -17.89
CA TYR A 334 12.85 1.35 -16.83
C TYR A 334 12.25 0.07 -17.41
N PHE A 335 11.33 0.20 -18.38
CA PHE A 335 10.71 -0.96 -19.04
C PHE A 335 11.74 -1.81 -19.76
N ALA A 336 12.69 -1.22 -20.46
CA ALA A 336 13.79 -1.95 -21.09
C ALA A 336 14.70 -2.65 -20.06
N SER A 337 14.93 -2.00 -18.91
CA SER A 337 15.69 -2.60 -17.80
C SER A 337 14.93 -3.77 -17.16
N PHE A 338 13.62 -3.67 -16.98
CA PHE A 338 12.79 -4.77 -16.48
C PHE A 338 12.72 -5.92 -17.49
N GLU A 339 12.59 -5.59 -18.79
CA GLU A 339 12.59 -6.58 -19.86
C GLU A 339 13.86 -7.42 -19.86
N THR A 340 15.03 -6.81 -19.70
CA THR A 340 16.33 -7.48 -19.77
C THR A 340 16.81 -8.03 -18.43
N GLY A 341 16.57 -7.28 -17.35
CA GLY A 341 17.10 -7.53 -16.01
C GLY A 341 16.26 -8.43 -15.13
N LEU A 342 14.97 -8.69 -15.46
CA LEU A 342 14.05 -9.51 -14.66
C LEU A 342 13.59 -10.76 -15.41
N PRO A 343 14.45 -11.80 -15.56
CA PRO A 343 14.14 -12.97 -16.39
C PRO A 343 12.98 -13.82 -15.86
N HIS A 344 12.64 -13.70 -14.59
CA HIS A 344 11.55 -14.45 -13.94
C HIS A 344 10.24 -13.66 -13.84
N LEU A 345 10.22 -12.41 -14.30
CA LEU A 345 9.02 -11.59 -14.28
C LEU A 345 7.92 -12.23 -15.16
N ARG A 346 6.73 -12.40 -14.62
CA ARG A 346 5.56 -13.03 -15.25
C ARG A 346 4.34 -12.12 -15.26
N HIS A 347 4.33 -11.15 -14.35
CA HIS A 347 3.28 -10.17 -14.24
C HIS A 347 3.86 -8.79 -13.97
N PHE A 348 3.43 -7.82 -14.75
CA PHE A 348 3.77 -6.42 -14.58
C PHE A 348 2.51 -5.57 -14.70
N ALA A 349 2.31 -4.65 -13.80
CA ALA A 349 1.24 -3.66 -13.90
C ALA A 349 1.78 -2.29 -13.51
N ILE A 350 1.45 -1.30 -14.32
CA ILE A 350 1.65 0.12 -14.02
C ILE A 350 0.33 0.83 -14.31
N GLY A 351 -0.06 1.74 -13.45
CA GLY A 351 -1.30 2.45 -13.62
C GLY A 351 -1.81 3.08 -12.36
N HIS A 352 -3.12 3.24 -12.30
CA HIS A 352 -3.83 3.87 -11.21
C HIS A 352 -4.83 2.91 -10.59
N ASN A 353 -4.83 2.79 -9.28
CA ASN A 353 -5.85 2.07 -8.54
C ASN A 353 -6.82 3.07 -7.89
N GLN A 354 -7.98 3.23 -8.51
CA GLN A 354 -9.04 4.12 -8.01
C GLN A 354 -9.44 3.85 -6.54
N ALA A 355 -9.21 2.63 -6.07
CA ALA A 355 -9.57 2.22 -4.72
C ALA A 355 -8.72 2.86 -3.60
N TRP A 356 -7.52 3.34 -3.92
CA TRP A 356 -6.63 3.95 -2.94
C TRP A 356 -6.94 5.42 -2.68
N ASN A 357 -7.31 6.14 -3.73
CA ASN A 357 -7.50 7.58 -3.71
C ASN A 357 -8.98 7.98 -3.59
N SER A 358 -9.91 7.02 -3.53
CA SER A 358 -11.31 7.36 -3.35
C SER A 358 -11.61 7.63 -1.86
N ASP A 359 -12.24 8.74 -1.57
CA ASP A 359 -12.81 9.06 -0.25
C ASP A 359 -13.77 7.96 0.24
N HIS A 360 -14.20 7.09 -0.66
CA HIS A 360 -15.04 5.92 -0.40
C HIS A 360 -14.26 4.61 -0.16
N GLY A 361 -12.95 4.65 0.02
CA GLY A 361 -12.07 3.49 0.26
C GLY A 361 -12.35 2.67 1.53
N TRP A 362 -13.34 3.05 2.30
CA TRP A 362 -13.75 2.44 3.56
C TRP A 362 -14.10 0.95 3.49
N GLY A 363 -14.57 0.48 2.35
CA GLY A 363 -14.99 -0.90 2.16
C GLY A 363 -14.05 -1.77 1.34
N LEU A 364 -13.00 -1.20 0.76
CA LEU A 364 -12.18 -1.95 -0.19
C LEU A 364 -11.21 -2.89 0.51
N PRO A 365 -11.23 -4.16 0.15
CA PRO A 365 -10.26 -5.12 0.68
C PRO A 365 -8.84 -4.69 0.29
N PHE A 366 -7.91 -4.82 1.22
CA PHE A 366 -6.48 -4.59 0.98
C PHE A 366 -5.92 -5.41 -0.20
N GLU A 367 -6.60 -6.45 -0.59
CA GLU A 367 -6.29 -7.28 -1.75
C GLU A 367 -6.52 -6.60 -3.10
N LYS A 368 -7.34 -5.56 -3.15
CA LYS A 368 -7.61 -4.81 -4.39
C LYS A 368 -6.45 -3.92 -4.85
N GLU A 369 -5.39 -3.81 -4.08
CA GLU A 369 -4.13 -3.20 -4.53
C GLU A 369 -3.62 -3.77 -5.86
N LEU A 370 -3.94 -5.01 -6.14
CA LEU A 370 -3.50 -5.70 -7.33
C LEU A 370 -4.43 -5.46 -8.54
N ASP A 371 -5.55 -4.80 -8.35
CA ASP A 371 -6.52 -4.47 -9.39
C ASP A 371 -6.16 -3.11 -10.05
N LEU A 372 -4.89 -2.93 -10.41
CA LEU A 372 -4.45 -1.76 -11.15
C LEU A 372 -5.10 -1.71 -12.52
N VAL A 373 -5.74 -0.60 -12.82
CA VAL A 373 -6.13 -0.29 -14.20
C VAL A 373 -4.86 0.05 -14.97
N PRO A 374 -4.45 -0.74 -15.97
CA PRO A 374 -3.24 -0.49 -16.73
C PRO A 374 -3.39 0.79 -17.53
N VAL A 375 -2.78 1.87 -17.09
CA VAL A 375 -2.80 3.17 -17.75
C VAL A 375 -1.38 3.72 -17.77
N LEU A 376 -0.93 4.17 -18.93
CA LEU A 376 0.28 4.97 -19.00
C LEU A 376 -0.10 6.41 -18.65
N MET A 377 -0.04 6.73 -17.36
CA MET A 377 -0.61 7.95 -16.79
C MET A 377 0.03 9.22 -17.33
N HIS A 378 -0.76 10.28 -17.45
CA HIS A 378 -0.28 11.63 -17.76
C HIS A 378 0.74 12.11 -16.72
N GLU A 379 0.53 11.77 -15.45
CA GLU A 379 1.34 12.16 -14.29
C GLU A 379 2.55 11.24 -14.04
N ARG A 380 2.89 10.36 -14.97
CA ARG A 380 4.05 9.47 -14.85
C ARG A 380 5.40 10.17 -14.77
N TYR A 381 5.43 11.46 -15.09
CA TYR A 381 6.57 12.36 -14.89
C TYR A 381 6.16 13.52 -14.00
N MET A 382 6.97 13.85 -13.02
CA MET A 382 6.72 14.94 -12.07
C MET A 382 7.96 15.79 -11.86
N GLU A 383 7.73 17.04 -11.50
CA GLU A 383 8.71 17.95 -10.94
C GLU A 383 8.49 18.09 -9.44
N PHE A 384 9.57 18.32 -8.71
CA PHE A 384 9.52 18.76 -7.32
C PHE A 384 10.01 20.20 -7.23
N ASP A 385 9.21 21.09 -6.67
CA ASP A 385 9.55 22.49 -6.49
C ASP A 385 9.33 22.91 -5.04
N GLY A 386 10.43 23.00 -4.28
CA GLY A 386 10.42 23.43 -2.89
C GLY A 386 10.01 24.90 -2.68
N GLY A 387 9.99 25.72 -3.76
CA GLY A 387 9.58 27.12 -3.71
C GLY A 387 8.08 27.36 -3.94
N ILE A 388 7.34 26.33 -4.29
CA ILE A 388 5.89 26.40 -4.44
C ILE A 388 5.30 25.68 -3.24
N GLY A 389 4.62 26.42 -2.38
CA GLY A 389 3.91 25.82 -1.25
C GLY A 389 3.16 24.57 -1.64
N PRO A 390 2.33 24.01 -0.93
CA PRO A 390 2.33 22.77 -0.20
C PRO A 390 2.53 21.52 -1.05
N SER A 391 2.05 21.52 -2.26
CA SER A 391 2.27 20.42 -3.19
C SER A 391 3.56 20.66 -3.95
N GLN A 392 4.62 20.25 -3.35
CA GLN A 392 5.94 20.34 -3.95
C GLN A 392 6.08 19.43 -5.17
N PHE A 393 5.20 18.44 -5.33
CA PHE A 393 5.13 17.63 -6.54
C PHE A 393 4.12 18.22 -7.52
N THR A 394 4.58 18.51 -8.72
CA THR A 394 3.73 19.07 -9.78
C THR A 394 3.76 18.16 -11.00
N SER A 395 2.58 17.81 -11.50
CA SER A 395 2.37 17.08 -12.75
C SER A 395 1.93 18.01 -13.90
N SER A 396 1.57 19.24 -13.58
CA SER A 396 1.07 20.18 -14.57
C SER A 396 2.20 20.89 -15.30
N ARG A 397 2.19 20.79 -16.62
CA ARG A 397 3.04 21.59 -17.51
C ARG A 397 2.62 23.05 -17.37
N ARG A 398 3.46 23.88 -16.76
CA ARG A 398 3.30 25.33 -16.89
C ARG A 398 3.47 25.72 -18.36
N GLU A 399 2.66 26.66 -18.86
CA GLU A 399 2.71 27.05 -20.28
C GLU A 399 4.09 27.53 -20.70
N ASP A 400 4.87 28.10 -19.78
CA ASP A 400 6.21 28.63 -20.00
C ASP A 400 7.32 27.56 -19.99
N ASP A 401 7.09 26.35 -19.46
CA ASP A 401 8.12 25.29 -19.25
C ASP A 401 7.93 24.05 -20.14
N LYS A 402 7.14 24.18 -21.21
CA LYS A 402 6.82 23.05 -22.11
C LYS A 402 8.04 22.37 -22.74
N GLU A 403 9.16 23.09 -22.89
CA GLU A 403 10.39 22.55 -23.50
C GLU A 403 11.19 21.63 -22.57
N ALA A 404 11.05 21.78 -21.24
CA ALA A 404 11.77 20.98 -20.24
C ALA A 404 11.10 19.63 -19.93
N TRP A 405 9.84 19.49 -20.27
CA TRP A 405 9.07 18.27 -19.96
C TRP A 405 9.47 17.10 -20.85
N PRO A 406 9.53 15.87 -20.32
CA PRO A 406 9.88 14.69 -21.13
C PRO A 406 8.89 14.47 -22.29
N HIS A 407 9.38 14.47 -23.52
CA HIS A 407 8.63 14.18 -24.74
C HIS A 407 8.98 12.79 -25.25
N CYS A 408 8.54 11.74 -24.57
CA CYS A 408 8.89 10.34 -24.87
C CYS A 408 7.68 9.39 -24.77
N ASP A 409 6.50 9.90 -25.10
CA ASP A 409 5.24 9.16 -24.96
C ASP A 409 5.21 7.89 -25.82
N ASP A 410 5.69 7.98 -27.06
CA ASP A 410 5.71 6.85 -27.99
C ASP A 410 6.79 5.83 -27.59
N GLU A 411 7.97 6.29 -27.19
CA GLU A 411 9.06 5.44 -26.70
C GLU A 411 8.64 4.66 -25.44
N ASP A 412 8.00 5.34 -24.48
CA ASP A 412 7.49 4.72 -23.26
C ASP A 412 6.45 3.64 -23.60
N ARG A 413 5.52 3.94 -24.51
CA ARG A 413 4.47 3.02 -24.93
C ARG A 413 5.04 1.78 -25.63
N GLU A 414 5.99 1.97 -26.54
CA GLU A 414 6.59 0.84 -27.28
C GLU A 414 7.46 -0.03 -26.36
N ALA A 415 8.22 0.55 -25.44
CA ALA A 415 8.99 -0.19 -24.46
C ALA A 415 8.10 -1.00 -23.51
N LEU A 416 6.97 -0.42 -23.06
CA LEU A 416 5.99 -1.13 -22.24
C LEU A 416 5.36 -2.31 -22.98
N LYS A 417 4.99 -2.13 -24.25
CA LYS A 417 4.47 -3.22 -25.10
C LYS A 417 5.52 -4.32 -25.32
N ALA A 418 6.82 -3.96 -25.43
CA ALA A 418 7.89 -4.93 -25.55
C ALA A 418 8.03 -5.78 -24.28
N LEU A 419 7.95 -5.14 -23.11
CA LEU A 419 7.94 -5.83 -21.82
C LEU A 419 6.77 -6.82 -21.71
N TYR A 420 5.54 -6.39 -22.00
CA TYR A 420 4.35 -7.27 -21.98
C TYR A 420 4.47 -8.46 -22.95
N ARG A 421 4.99 -8.22 -24.17
CA ARG A 421 5.26 -9.30 -25.14
C ARG A 421 6.25 -10.32 -24.59
N LYS A 422 7.32 -9.87 -23.94
CA LYS A 422 8.34 -10.74 -23.35
C LYS A 422 7.79 -11.62 -22.24
N ILE A 423 7.02 -11.05 -21.31
CA ILE A 423 6.45 -11.79 -20.18
C ILE A 423 5.17 -12.56 -20.59
N LYS A 424 4.73 -12.45 -21.85
CA LYS A 424 3.53 -13.09 -22.42
C LYS A 424 2.24 -12.70 -21.69
N GLN A 425 2.20 -11.49 -21.15
CA GLN A 425 1.02 -10.94 -20.51
C GLN A 425 0.14 -10.27 -21.58
N GLN A 426 -1.13 -10.67 -21.63
CA GLN A 426 -2.11 -10.01 -22.50
C GLN A 426 -2.69 -8.81 -21.75
N VAL A 427 -2.43 -7.63 -22.27
CA VAL A 427 -2.99 -6.38 -21.77
C VAL A 427 -3.65 -5.67 -22.94
N ASP A 428 -4.83 -5.14 -22.72
CA ASP A 428 -5.48 -4.29 -23.73
C ASP A 428 -4.74 -2.96 -23.83
N CYS A 429 -3.82 -2.90 -24.80
CA CYS A 429 -3.02 -1.71 -25.04
C CYS A 429 -3.80 -0.59 -25.75
N GLY A 430 -5.06 -0.79 -26.12
CA GLY A 430 -5.91 0.25 -26.68
C GLY A 430 -6.25 1.34 -25.65
N ASN A 431 -6.25 0.99 -24.36
CA ASN A 431 -6.49 1.91 -23.25
C ASN A 431 -5.23 2.62 -22.74
N PHE A 432 -4.06 2.39 -23.35
CA PHE A 432 -2.87 3.21 -23.08
C PHE A 432 -2.93 4.57 -23.79
N GLU A 433 -4.11 5.04 -24.13
CA GLU A 433 -4.25 6.45 -24.45
C GLU A 433 -3.86 7.25 -23.23
N ILE A 434 -3.01 8.25 -23.45
CA ILE A 434 -2.70 9.29 -22.49
C ILE A 434 -4.03 10.05 -22.33
N GLY A 435 -4.88 9.50 -21.48
CA GLY A 435 -6.13 10.16 -21.15
C GLY A 435 -5.77 11.43 -20.42
N ASN A 436 -6.22 12.56 -20.94
CA ASN A 436 -6.45 13.74 -20.15
C ASN A 436 -7.59 13.40 -19.16
N TYR A 437 -7.33 12.52 -18.21
CA TYR A 437 -8.17 12.41 -17.05
C TYR A 437 -7.88 13.66 -16.21
N GLU A 438 -8.62 14.71 -16.46
CA GLU A 438 -8.81 15.73 -15.43
C GLU A 438 -9.32 14.97 -14.21
N VAL A 439 -8.67 15.15 -13.06
CA VAL A 439 -9.09 14.56 -11.78
C VAL A 439 -10.58 14.87 -11.49
N ALA A 440 -11.13 15.92 -12.08
CA ALA A 440 -12.54 16.27 -12.08
C ALA A 440 -13.45 15.21 -12.71
N ASP A 441 -13.04 14.52 -13.77
CA ASP A 441 -13.89 13.50 -14.44
C ASP A 441 -13.97 12.18 -13.66
N LEU A 442 -13.03 11.93 -12.77
CA LEU A 442 -13.06 10.75 -11.87
C LEU A 442 -13.97 10.96 -10.65
N LEU A 443 -14.27 12.20 -10.30
CA LEU A 443 -15.17 12.58 -9.21
C LEU A 443 -16.65 12.64 -9.63
N GLU A 444 -16.96 12.69 -10.93
CA GLU A 444 -18.36 12.76 -11.43
C GLU A 444 -19.05 11.39 -11.61
N VAL A 445 -18.40 10.26 -11.38
CA VAL A 445 -19.00 8.93 -11.61
C VAL A 445 -19.64 8.33 -10.36
N SER A 446 -19.80 9.07 -9.27
CA SER A 446 -20.55 8.59 -8.11
C SER A 446 -21.23 9.71 -7.35
N TYR A 447 -22.39 10.12 -7.84
CA TYR A 447 -23.48 10.68 -7.06
C TYR A 447 -24.72 9.81 -7.23
#